data_fdb116d0ce251c9a8a11b41f258aa924
#
_entry.id   fdb116d0ce251c9a8a11b41f258aa924
#
_cell.length_a   1.000
_cell.length_b   1.000
_cell.length_c   1.000
_cell.angle_alpha   90.00
_cell.angle_beta   90.00
_cell.angle_gamma   90.00
#
_symmetry.space_group_name_H-M   'P 1'
#
loop_
_entity.id
_entity.type
_entity.pdbx_description
1 polymer ?
#
loop_
_entity_poly.entity_id
_entity_poly.type
_entity_poly.pdbx_seq_one_letter_code
_entity_poly.pdbx_strand_id
1 'polypeptide(L)'
;MSPAESLNRGVWHVSRECDGIAEAGGLKDVVAGLSAALAAEGIPSAVVLPRYGFIDLADLKAEPTGIHFDLQMPADAGASAADGAREAGDIEPVEVFHLRRLGVDVYLLDSARTRNKRAIYTYTAEEEREDPRRRKGTGHWDAHYLNLILQRGALELARIAGPPDVFHCHDGHSAFLPAILGACSPYREELGGCRALITIHNAGRGYHQEIHDPDLAASLTGLPAEVLSAGTVNGAVDPFLVGAAYAPINTVSEGYAAEINSGQLEELTGGLGAAFKARDVKLLGITNGIAPRTFDPRYPDHSGLPFPFDPARGELSGKLRCRERFFDLLSGGQSAPEL
;
A
#
# COMPACT_ATOMS: atom_id res chain seq x y z
N MET A 1 -19.45 18.48 -17.09
CA MET A 1 -19.79 18.02 -15.73
C MET A 1 -18.62 18.41 -14.83
N SER A 2 -18.89 19.12 -13.75
CA SER A 2 -17.86 19.52 -12.79
C SER A 2 -17.19 18.29 -12.20
N PRO A 3 -15.85 18.28 -11.89
CA PRO A 3 -15.16 17.15 -11.27
C PRO A 3 -15.74 16.69 -9.93
N ALA A 4 -16.66 17.48 -9.34
CA ALA A 4 -17.36 17.18 -8.09
C ALA A 4 -18.66 16.36 -8.25
N GLU A 5 -19.08 16.03 -9.47
CA GLU A 5 -20.27 15.23 -9.69
C GLU A 5 -19.94 13.74 -9.63
N SER A 6 -20.17 13.16 -8.45
CA SER A 6 -20.13 11.75 -8.09
C SER A 6 -18.74 11.07 -8.19
N LEU A 7 -17.87 11.31 -7.25
CA LEU A 7 -16.96 10.26 -6.80
C LEU A 7 -17.87 9.13 -6.32
N ASN A 8 -18.00 8.10 -7.16
CA ASN A 8 -18.89 6.99 -6.92
C ASN A 8 -18.53 6.35 -5.57
N ARG A 9 -19.54 6.14 -4.74
CA ARG A 9 -19.47 5.19 -3.65
C ARG A 9 -18.85 3.91 -4.20
N GLY A 10 -18.04 3.22 -3.41
CA GLY A 10 -17.33 2.04 -3.87
C GLY A 10 -16.13 1.77 -2.99
N VAL A 11 -15.08 1.20 -3.56
CA VAL A 11 -13.88 0.81 -2.82
C VAL A 11 -12.72 1.75 -3.14
N TRP A 12 -12.16 2.39 -2.11
CA TRP A 12 -10.93 3.16 -2.24
C TRP A 12 -9.76 2.38 -1.65
N HIS A 13 -8.82 1.98 -2.51
CA HIS A 13 -7.58 1.32 -2.13
C HIS A 13 -6.57 2.35 -1.66
N VAL A 14 -6.17 2.29 -0.41
CA VAL A 14 -5.16 3.19 0.19
C VAL A 14 -3.83 2.45 0.25
N SER A 15 -2.90 2.84 -0.61
CA SER A 15 -1.65 2.11 -0.82
C SER A 15 -0.47 3.03 -1.12
N ARG A 16 0.74 2.53 -0.92
CA ARG A 16 1.98 3.19 -1.35
C ARG A 16 2.43 2.76 -2.74
N GLU A 17 1.84 1.67 -3.28
CA GLU A 17 2.19 1.10 -4.59
C GLU A 17 0.95 0.90 -5.46
N CYS A 18 1.13 1.06 -6.78
CA CYS A 18 0.19 0.66 -7.81
C CYS A 18 0.96 0.44 -9.12
N ASP A 19 0.68 -0.66 -9.81
CA ASP A 19 1.34 -1.03 -11.07
C ASP A 19 1.22 0.06 -12.14
N GLY A 20 2.35 0.35 -12.79
CA GLY A 20 2.47 1.39 -13.82
C GLY A 20 2.46 2.83 -13.29
N ILE A 21 2.54 3.04 -11.94
CA ILE A 21 2.59 4.36 -11.31
C ILE A 21 3.69 4.42 -10.25
N ALA A 22 3.63 3.55 -9.25
CA ALA A 22 4.60 3.47 -8.16
C ALA A 22 4.88 2.01 -7.84
N GLU A 23 6.06 1.54 -8.20
CA GLU A 23 6.39 0.12 -8.22
C GLU A 23 7.62 -0.18 -7.35
N ALA A 24 7.46 -1.08 -6.37
CA ALA A 24 8.57 -1.58 -5.56
C ALA A 24 8.48 -3.09 -5.33
N GLY A 25 7.31 -3.60 -5.01
CA GLY A 25 7.09 -5.02 -4.69
C GLY A 25 5.86 -5.60 -5.39
N GLY A 26 5.39 -6.75 -4.91
CA GLY A 26 4.18 -7.41 -5.43
C GLY A 26 2.86 -6.73 -5.04
N LEU A 27 2.90 -5.82 -4.07
CA LEU A 27 1.72 -5.05 -3.64
C LEU A 27 1.10 -4.27 -4.80
N LYS A 28 1.92 -3.68 -5.68
CA LYS A 28 1.47 -2.93 -6.85
C LYS A 28 0.53 -3.73 -7.75
N ASP A 29 0.87 -5.00 -7.99
CA ASP A 29 0.09 -5.88 -8.88
C ASP A 29 -1.28 -6.19 -8.27
N VAL A 30 -1.34 -6.39 -6.96
CA VAL A 30 -2.60 -6.67 -6.25
C VAL A 30 -3.50 -5.43 -6.25
N VAL A 31 -2.95 -4.25 -5.93
CA VAL A 31 -3.73 -3.01 -5.89
C VAL A 31 -4.32 -2.69 -7.27
N ALA A 32 -3.51 -2.72 -8.32
CA ALA A 32 -3.97 -2.45 -9.67
C ALA A 32 -4.92 -3.54 -10.19
N GLY A 33 -4.59 -4.82 -9.96
CA GLY A 33 -5.39 -5.95 -10.44
C GLY A 33 -6.75 -6.04 -9.74
N LEU A 34 -6.80 -5.88 -8.41
CA LEU A 34 -8.04 -5.95 -7.66
C LEU A 34 -8.96 -4.77 -7.96
N SER A 35 -8.42 -3.54 -7.98
CA SER A 35 -9.23 -2.36 -8.29
C SER A 35 -9.81 -2.43 -9.71
N ALA A 36 -9.02 -2.88 -10.69
CA ALA A 36 -9.50 -3.06 -12.06
C ALA A 36 -10.55 -4.19 -12.16
N ALA A 37 -10.38 -5.29 -11.44
CA ALA A 37 -11.35 -6.39 -11.41
C ALA A 37 -12.70 -5.94 -10.80
N LEU A 38 -12.66 -5.21 -9.68
CA LEU A 38 -13.87 -4.64 -9.08
C LEU A 38 -14.57 -3.68 -10.04
N ALA A 39 -13.83 -2.80 -10.70
CA ALA A 39 -14.39 -1.89 -11.69
C ALA A 39 -15.04 -2.64 -12.88
N ALA A 40 -14.44 -3.74 -13.33
CA ALA A 40 -14.99 -4.59 -14.38
C ALA A 40 -16.30 -5.29 -13.97
N GLU A 41 -16.46 -5.61 -12.69
CA GLU A 41 -17.69 -6.16 -12.10
C GLU A 41 -18.74 -5.06 -11.76
N GLY A 42 -18.48 -3.81 -12.15
CA GLY A 42 -19.39 -2.69 -11.93
C GLY A 42 -19.33 -2.09 -10.52
N ILE A 43 -18.34 -2.44 -9.72
CA ILE A 43 -18.08 -1.84 -8.41
C ILE A 43 -17.12 -0.67 -8.60
N PRO A 44 -17.54 0.58 -8.37
CA PRO A 44 -16.66 1.72 -8.50
C PRO A 44 -15.41 1.54 -7.64
N SER A 45 -14.26 1.81 -8.22
CA SER A 45 -12.98 1.64 -7.53
C SER A 45 -12.07 2.83 -7.76
N ALA A 46 -11.38 3.24 -6.71
CA ALA A 46 -10.34 4.22 -6.78
C ALA A 46 -9.08 3.75 -6.03
N VAL A 47 -7.93 4.31 -6.40
CA VAL A 47 -6.65 4.12 -5.70
C VAL A 47 -6.16 5.46 -5.22
N VAL A 48 -5.78 5.55 -3.95
CA VAL A 48 -5.16 6.74 -3.36
C VAL A 48 -3.71 6.44 -3.07
N LEU A 49 -2.81 7.23 -3.64
CA LEU A 49 -1.35 7.08 -3.58
C LEU A 49 -0.66 8.38 -3.20
N PRO A 50 0.50 8.36 -2.53
CA PRO A 50 1.40 9.51 -2.50
C PRO A 50 1.97 9.80 -3.90
N ARG A 51 2.06 11.07 -4.27
CA ARG A 51 2.81 11.49 -5.46
C ARG A 51 4.29 11.58 -5.10
N TYR A 52 5.07 10.58 -5.51
CA TYR A 52 6.51 10.58 -5.33
C TYR A 52 7.23 11.40 -6.40
N GLY A 53 8.44 11.89 -6.09
CA GLY A 53 9.19 12.74 -7.00
C GLY A 53 9.55 12.13 -8.35
N PHE A 54 9.62 10.80 -8.42
CA PHE A 54 9.88 10.06 -9.65
C PHE A 54 8.63 9.89 -10.54
N ILE A 55 7.44 10.23 -10.04
CA ILE A 55 6.20 10.15 -10.83
C ILE A 55 6.10 11.39 -11.72
N ASP A 56 6.11 11.20 -13.02
CA ASP A 56 5.85 12.25 -14.00
C ASP A 56 4.35 12.37 -14.26
N LEU A 57 3.78 13.50 -13.84
CA LEU A 57 2.35 13.76 -13.99
C LEU A 57 1.93 13.92 -15.46
N ALA A 58 2.83 14.45 -16.30
CA ALA A 58 2.54 14.64 -17.72
C ALA A 58 2.52 13.30 -18.47
N ASP A 59 3.48 12.42 -18.20
CA ASP A 59 3.52 11.06 -18.78
C ASP A 59 2.28 10.25 -18.39
N LEU A 60 1.83 10.38 -17.15
CA LEU A 60 0.62 9.74 -16.67
C LEU A 60 -0.66 10.45 -17.13
N LYS A 61 -0.57 11.64 -17.72
CA LYS A 61 -1.71 12.51 -18.03
C LYS A 61 -2.58 12.77 -16.80
N ALA A 62 -1.93 12.94 -15.64
CA ALA A 62 -2.60 13.27 -14.41
C ALA A 62 -2.92 14.77 -14.38
N GLU A 63 -4.16 15.11 -14.10
CA GLU A 63 -4.66 16.48 -14.07
C GLU A 63 -4.92 16.95 -12.65
N PRO A 64 -4.69 18.24 -12.34
CA PRO A 64 -5.06 18.80 -11.05
C PRO A 64 -6.58 18.76 -10.87
N THR A 65 -7.04 18.31 -9.71
CA THR A 65 -8.48 18.28 -9.40
C THR A 65 -9.03 19.61 -8.91
N GLY A 66 -8.15 20.53 -8.50
CA GLY A 66 -8.49 21.73 -7.75
C GLY A 66 -8.75 21.47 -6.25
N ILE A 67 -8.71 20.19 -5.81
CA ILE A 67 -8.81 19.84 -4.40
C ILE A 67 -7.46 20.04 -3.74
N HIS A 68 -7.44 20.79 -2.66
CA HIS A 68 -6.29 20.98 -1.80
C HIS A 68 -6.74 21.06 -0.34
N PHE A 69 -5.87 20.64 0.55
CA PHE A 69 -6.11 20.70 2.00
C PHE A 69 -4.77 20.73 2.75
N ASP A 70 -4.85 21.14 3.99
CA ASP A 70 -3.71 21.24 4.88
C ASP A 70 -3.74 20.15 5.95
N LEU A 71 -2.63 19.42 6.10
CA LEU A 71 -2.47 18.45 7.17
C LEU A 71 -1.62 19.05 8.29
N GLN A 72 -2.14 19.01 9.52
CA GLN A 72 -1.37 19.33 10.71
C GLN A 72 -0.31 18.25 10.92
N MET A 73 0.95 18.65 10.97
CA MET A 73 2.08 17.75 11.13
C MET A 73 2.62 17.81 12.56
N PRO A 74 2.95 16.67 13.18
CA PRO A 74 3.73 16.69 14.41
C PRO A 74 5.16 17.15 14.13
N ALA A 75 5.90 17.50 15.19
CA ALA A 75 7.31 17.79 15.08
C ALA A 75 8.07 16.62 14.48
N ASP A 76 9.07 16.90 13.64
CA ASP A 76 9.91 15.88 13.02
C ASP A 76 10.85 15.26 14.06
N ALA A 77 10.44 14.14 14.64
CA ALA A 77 11.23 13.41 15.62
C ALA A 77 12.50 12.82 14.98
N GLY A 78 13.66 13.16 15.53
CA GLY A 78 14.95 12.65 15.05
C GLY A 78 15.51 13.32 13.81
N ALA A 79 14.84 14.30 13.23
CA ALA A 79 15.37 15.08 12.12
C ALA A 79 16.39 16.11 12.60
N SER A 80 17.41 16.35 11.79
CA SER A 80 18.33 17.49 11.99
C SER A 80 17.83 18.72 11.22
N ALA A 81 18.28 19.90 11.62
CA ALA A 81 18.01 21.14 10.88
C ALA A 81 18.47 21.05 9.42
N ALA A 82 19.50 20.23 9.12
CA ALA A 82 19.96 19.97 7.76
C ALA A 82 18.98 19.13 6.90
N ASP A 83 18.04 18.43 7.53
CA ASP A 83 16.99 17.66 6.85
C ASP A 83 15.73 18.50 6.60
N GLY A 84 15.74 19.80 6.98
CA GLY A 84 14.57 20.66 6.91
C GLY A 84 13.52 20.26 7.95
N ALA A 85 13.98 19.85 9.15
CA ALA A 85 13.13 19.47 10.27
C ALA A 85 12.06 20.53 10.55
N ARG A 86 10.83 20.09 10.74
CA ARG A 86 9.66 20.94 11.03
C ARG A 86 9.35 20.96 12.52
N GLU A 87 8.83 22.08 12.98
CA GLU A 87 8.32 22.22 14.34
C GLU A 87 6.90 21.64 14.47
N ALA A 88 6.48 21.39 15.70
CA ALA A 88 5.10 20.97 15.96
C ALA A 88 4.11 22.07 15.53
N GLY A 89 3.06 21.65 14.80
CA GLY A 89 2.04 22.56 14.28
C GLY A 89 2.34 23.09 12.88
N ASP A 90 3.45 22.71 12.27
CA ASP A 90 3.69 22.97 10.86
C ASP A 90 2.61 22.35 9.99
N ILE A 91 2.32 23.03 8.90
CA ILE A 91 1.31 22.61 7.93
C ILE A 91 2.00 21.94 6.75
N GLU A 92 1.49 20.76 6.34
CA GLU A 92 1.83 20.13 5.07
C GLU A 92 0.68 20.37 4.08
N PRO A 93 0.82 21.29 3.14
CA PRO A 93 -0.16 21.46 2.07
C PRO A 93 -0.15 20.22 1.15
N VAL A 94 -1.33 19.74 0.83
CA VAL A 94 -1.52 18.62 -0.10
C VAL A 94 -2.40 19.09 -1.24
N GLU A 95 -1.91 18.89 -2.46
CA GLU A 95 -2.67 19.04 -3.69
C GLU A 95 -3.02 17.69 -4.26
N VAL A 96 -4.21 17.54 -4.85
CA VAL A 96 -4.68 16.25 -5.37
C VAL A 96 -4.69 16.28 -6.90
N PHE A 97 -3.98 15.33 -7.51
CA PHE A 97 -4.04 15.06 -8.94
C PHE A 97 -4.86 13.81 -9.20
N HIS A 98 -5.50 13.76 -10.36
CA HIS A 98 -6.35 12.65 -10.78
C HIS A 98 -5.95 12.15 -12.16
N LEU A 99 -5.99 10.84 -12.33
CA LEU A 99 -5.96 10.18 -13.63
C LEU A 99 -6.92 8.99 -13.61
N ARG A 100 -7.27 8.50 -14.80
CA ARG A 100 -8.08 7.28 -14.93
C ARG A 100 -7.35 6.21 -15.70
N ARG A 101 -7.27 5.00 -15.14
CA ARG A 101 -6.56 3.87 -15.75
C ARG A 101 -7.35 2.58 -15.55
N LEU A 102 -7.56 1.80 -16.62
CA LEU A 102 -8.30 0.53 -16.59
C LEU A 102 -9.67 0.60 -15.91
N GLY A 103 -10.37 1.72 -16.07
CA GLY A 103 -11.68 1.95 -15.44
C GLY A 103 -11.62 2.40 -13.97
N VAL A 104 -10.42 2.51 -13.39
CA VAL A 104 -10.18 2.91 -12.00
C VAL A 104 -9.75 4.37 -11.94
N ASP A 105 -10.31 5.10 -10.99
CA ASP A 105 -9.87 6.45 -10.67
C ASP A 105 -8.64 6.40 -9.76
N VAL A 106 -7.60 7.17 -10.07
CA VAL A 106 -6.38 7.22 -9.26
C VAL A 106 -6.16 8.65 -8.79
N TYR A 107 -6.02 8.80 -7.50
CA TYR A 107 -5.75 10.08 -6.82
C TYR A 107 -4.33 10.09 -6.28
N LEU A 108 -3.54 11.06 -6.70
CA LEU A 108 -2.18 11.27 -6.26
C LEU A 108 -2.14 12.42 -5.26
N LEU A 109 -1.71 12.13 -4.04
CA LEU A 109 -1.55 13.12 -2.97
C LEU A 109 -0.15 13.75 -3.09
N ASP A 110 -0.10 14.97 -3.61
CA ASP A 110 1.14 15.70 -3.84
C ASP A 110 1.43 16.67 -2.69
N SER A 111 2.51 16.44 -1.98
CA SER A 111 3.03 17.32 -0.94
C SER A 111 4.54 17.51 -1.11
N ALA A 112 5.10 18.51 -0.45
CA ALA A 112 6.54 18.73 -0.51
C ALA A 112 7.32 17.51 -0.01
N ARG A 113 6.83 16.83 1.02
CA ARG A 113 7.48 15.66 1.62
C ARG A 113 7.44 14.44 0.69
N THR A 114 6.31 14.15 0.06
CA THR A 114 6.19 13.03 -0.88
C THR A 114 6.96 13.28 -2.17
N ARG A 115 6.94 14.52 -2.67
CA ARG A 115 7.63 14.96 -3.88
C ARG A 115 9.16 14.84 -3.78
N ASN A 116 9.70 14.92 -2.57
CA ASN A 116 11.14 14.78 -2.33
C ASN A 116 11.63 13.33 -2.32
N LYS A 117 10.75 12.32 -2.53
CA LYS A 117 11.15 10.90 -2.51
C LYS A 117 11.47 10.41 -3.91
N ARG A 118 12.67 9.82 -4.05
CA ARG A 118 13.16 9.20 -5.30
C ARG A 118 12.85 7.73 -5.41
N ALA A 119 12.42 7.10 -4.31
CA ALA A 119 11.90 5.74 -4.26
C ALA A 119 10.81 5.64 -3.19
N ILE A 120 10.04 4.55 -3.20
CA ILE A 120 8.85 4.40 -2.35
C ILE A 120 9.20 4.21 -0.88
N TYR A 121 10.17 3.34 -0.58
CA TYR A 121 10.43 2.89 0.79
C TYR A 121 11.81 3.26 1.31
N THR A 122 12.82 3.30 0.43
CA THR A 122 14.21 3.37 0.83
C THR A 122 14.97 4.43 0.06
N TYR A 123 16.08 4.90 0.61
CA TYR A 123 16.97 5.81 -0.09
C TYR A 123 17.65 5.15 -1.29
N THR A 124 17.87 5.94 -2.32
CA THR A 124 18.58 5.57 -3.55
C THR A 124 20.08 5.79 -3.42
N ALA A 125 20.86 5.26 -4.38
CA ALA A 125 22.30 5.53 -4.46
C ALA A 125 22.64 7.00 -4.77
N GLU A 126 21.70 7.74 -5.35
CA GLU A 126 21.87 9.17 -5.61
C GLU A 126 21.73 9.97 -4.33
N GLU A 127 20.71 9.67 -3.52
CA GLU A 127 20.50 10.30 -2.23
C GLU A 127 21.66 10.04 -1.27
N GLU A 128 22.25 8.82 -1.29
CA GLU A 128 23.45 8.50 -0.50
C GLU A 128 24.67 9.31 -0.95
N ARG A 129 24.84 9.56 -2.25
CA ARG A 129 25.93 10.41 -2.77
C ARG A 129 25.77 11.89 -2.40
N GLU A 130 24.54 12.36 -2.31
CA GLU A 130 24.21 13.73 -1.90
C GLU A 130 24.33 13.92 -0.39
N ASP A 131 23.91 12.91 0.38
CA ASP A 131 24.01 12.90 1.84
C ASP A 131 24.34 11.48 2.34
N PRO A 132 25.59 11.23 2.79
CA PRO A 132 26.01 9.89 3.28
C PRO A 132 25.20 9.33 4.45
N ARG A 133 24.39 10.14 5.14
CA ARG A 133 23.46 9.68 6.19
C ARG A 133 22.26 8.94 5.59
N ARG A 134 21.92 9.23 4.34
CA ARG A 134 20.84 8.59 3.58
C ARG A 134 21.35 7.34 2.88
N ARG A 135 21.71 6.34 3.66
CA ARG A 135 22.33 5.11 3.14
C ARG A 135 21.38 4.37 2.21
N LYS A 136 21.87 4.04 1.01
CA LYS A 136 21.11 3.26 0.01
C LYS A 136 20.50 2.01 0.64
N GLY A 137 19.21 1.80 0.40
CA GLY A 137 18.45 0.64 0.87
C GLY A 137 17.95 0.74 2.32
N THR A 138 18.35 1.77 3.10
CA THR A 138 17.71 2.03 4.40
C THR A 138 16.40 2.77 4.21
N GLY A 139 15.45 2.56 5.14
CA GLY A 139 14.15 3.23 5.13
C GLY A 139 14.27 4.75 5.26
N HIS A 140 13.32 5.46 4.71
CA HIS A 140 13.22 6.92 4.89
C HIS A 140 13.04 7.23 6.37
N TRP A 141 13.80 8.20 6.91
CA TRP A 141 13.68 8.61 8.30
C TRP A 141 12.27 9.11 8.66
N ASP A 142 11.57 9.66 7.68
CA ASP A 142 10.22 10.20 7.78
C ASP A 142 9.12 9.25 7.27
N ALA A 143 9.38 7.95 7.26
CA ALA A 143 8.43 6.95 6.75
C ALA A 143 7.06 7.03 7.42
N HIS A 144 6.99 7.26 8.74
CA HIS A 144 5.73 7.40 9.47
C HIS A 144 4.96 8.67 9.09
N TYR A 145 5.67 9.76 8.74
CA TYR A 145 5.03 10.99 8.26
C TYR A 145 4.46 10.80 6.84
N LEU A 146 5.13 10.02 5.98
CA LEU A 146 4.58 9.64 4.66
C LEU A 146 3.32 8.79 4.82
N ASN A 147 3.30 7.88 5.80
CA ASN A 147 2.12 7.07 6.13
C ASN A 147 0.97 7.95 6.67
N LEU A 148 1.28 8.97 7.46
CA LEU A 148 0.31 9.95 7.94
C LEU A 148 -0.34 10.71 6.77
N ILE A 149 0.48 11.25 5.84
CA ILE A 149 0.00 11.96 4.66
C ILE A 149 -0.93 11.06 3.83
N LEU A 150 -0.56 9.81 3.61
CA LEU A 150 -1.39 8.85 2.88
C LEU A 150 -2.74 8.64 3.56
N GLN A 151 -2.75 8.32 4.85
CA GLN A 151 -3.94 7.93 5.59
C GLN A 151 -4.89 9.10 5.84
N ARG A 152 -4.36 10.21 6.38
CA ARG A 152 -5.17 11.42 6.59
C ARG A 152 -5.53 12.10 5.29
N GLY A 153 -4.62 12.10 4.31
CA GLY A 153 -4.92 12.62 2.97
C GLY A 153 -6.04 11.89 2.28
N ALA A 154 -6.14 10.55 2.42
CA ALA A 154 -7.27 9.78 1.91
C ALA A 154 -8.59 10.14 2.61
N LEU A 155 -8.56 10.39 3.93
CA LEU A 155 -9.73 10.81 4.70
C LEU A 155 -10.16 12.24 4.34
N GLU A 156 -9.23 13.19 4.21
CA GLU A 156 -9.53 14.57 3.80
C GLU A 156 -10.08 14.61 2.37
N LEU A 157 -9.49 13.84 1.45
CA LEU A 157 -10.02 13.70 0.10
C LEU A 157 -11.47 13.20 0.13
N ALA A 158 -11.78 12.19 0.95
CA ALA A 158 -13.13 11.65 1.08
C ALA A 158 -14.13 12.66 1.66
N ARG A 159 -13.71 13.52 2.58
CA ARG A 159 -14.55 14.60 3.13
C ARG A 159 -14.91 15.63 2.07
N ILE A 160 -13.98 15.95 1.19
CA ILE A 160 -14.17 17.00 0.17
C ILE A 160 -14.88 16.47 -1.08
N ALA A 161 -14.45 15.30 -1.55
CA ALA A 161 -14.88 14.75 -2.82
C ALA A 161 -16.05 13.77 -2.74
N GLY A 162 -16.42 13.38 -1.53
CA GLY A 162 -17.45 12.39 -1.24
C GLY A 162 -16.87 11.05 -0.76
N PRO A 163 -17.50 10.43 0.25
CA PRO A 163 -16.97 9.24 0.90
C PRO A 163 -17.15 7.96 0.06
N PRO A 164 -16.18 7.02 0.09
CA PRO A 164 -16.38 5.68 -0.43
C PRO A 164 -17.30 4.86 0.48
N ASP A 165 -17.76 3.70 0.00
CA ASP A 165 -18.39 2.72 0.87
C ASP A 165 -17.36 1.99 1.74
N VAL A 166 -16.16 1.73 1.19
CA VAL A 166 -15.09 1.00 1.86
C VAL A 166 -13.72 1.63 1.59
N PHE A 167 -12.96 1.87 2.65
CA PHE A 167 -11.51 2.07 2.56
C PHE A 167 -10.81 0.72 2.66
N HIS A 168 -10.13 0.30 1.60
CA HIS A 168 -9.31 -0.90 1.59
C HIS A 168 -7.86 -0.51 1.85
N CYS A 169 -7.40 -0.73 3.06
CA CYS A 169 -6.08 -0.38 3.53
C CYS A 169 -5.09 -1.52 3.23
N HIS A 170 -3.97 -1.22 2.59
CA HIS A 170 -2.96 -2.21 2.23
C HIS A 170 -1.71 -2.03 3.09
N ASP A 171 -1.34 -3.09 3.82
CA ASP A 171 -0.19 -3.17 4.74
C ASP A 171 -0.18 -2.14 5.89
N GLY A 172 0.85 -2.21 6.74
CA GLY A 172 1.00 -1.38 7.92
C GLY A 172 1.04 0.13 7.65
N HIS A 173 1.46 0.54 6.44
CA HIS A 173 1.52 1.95 6.07
C HIS A 173 0.14 2.63 5.88
N SER A 174 -0.93 1.86 5.87
CA SER A 174 -2.31 2.37 5.84
C SER A 174 -3.20 1.82 6.96
N ALA A 175 -2.68 0.97 7.83
CA ALA A 175 -3.47 0.21 8.80
C ALA A 175 -3.98 1.00 10.02
N PHE A 176 -3.49 2.21 10.28
CA PHE A 176 -4.09 3.12 11.27
C PHE A 176 -5.38 3.79 10.75
N LEU A 177 -5.59 3.88 9.44
CA LEU A 177 -6.73 4.60 8.87
C LEU A 177 -8.08 4.17 9.46
N PRO A 178 -8.40 2.88 9.64
CA PRO A 178 -9.67 2.47 10.23
C PRO A 178 -9.89 3.00 11.65
N ALA A 179 -8.82 3.04 12.46
CA ALA A 179 -8.90 3.58 13.81
C ALA A 179 -9.04 5.12 13.80
N ILE A 180 -8.31 5.81 12.93
CA ILE A 180 -8.45 7.27 12.75
C ILE A 180 -9.87 7.61 12.30
N LEU A 181 -10.43 6.87 11.34
CA LEU A 181 -11.80 7.01 10.86
C LEU A 181 -12.81 6.82 11.99
N GLY A 182 -12.62 5.81 12.84
CA GLY A 182 -13.57 5.44 13.88
C GLY A 182 -13.45 6.22 15.21
N ALA A 183 -12.28 6.79 15.50
CA ALA A 183 -11.99 7.40 16.80
C ALA A 183 -11.69 8.91 16.75
N CYS A 184 -11.26 9.45 15.61
CA CYS A 184 -10.86 10.86 15.52
C CYS A 184 -11.94 11.72 14.90
N SER A 185 -12.20 12.90 15.52
CA SER A 185 -12.97 13.99 14.92
C SER A 185 -12.09 14.73 13.88
N PRO A 186 -12.62 15.23 12.77
CA PRO A 186 -14.04 15.17 12.37
C PRO A 186 -14.44 13.90 11.59
N TYR A 187 -13.49 12.99 11.35
CA TYR A 187 -13.73 11.84 10.45
C TYR A 187 -14.85 10.92 10.93
N ARG A 188 -14.88 10.64 12.26
CA ARG A 188 -15.93 9.79 12.84
C ARG A 188 -17.33 10.35 12.58
N GLU A 189 -17.50 11.64 12.68
CA GLU A 189 -18.79 12.31 12.50
C GLU A 189 -19.19 12.43 11.02
N GLU A 190 -18.24 12.78 10.15
CA GLU A 190 -18.51 13.09 8.76
C GLU A 190 -18.42 11.86 7.83
N LEU A 191 -17.58 10.89 8.17
CA LEU A 191 -17.34 9.68 7.39
C LEU A 191 -17.79 8.38 8.10
N GLY A 192 -18.54 8.47 9.19
CA GLY A 192 -18.94 7.32 10.02
C GLY A 192 -19.82 6.28 9.29
N GLY A 193 -20.30 6.59 8.08
CA GLY A 193 -20.97 5.63 7.20
C GLY A 193 -20.03 4.75 6.38
N CYS A 194 -18.73 5.10 6.31
CA CYS A 194 -17.73 4.31 5.61
C CYS A 194 -17.32 3.07 6.42
N ARG A 195 -16.97 2.02 5.72
CA ARG A 195 -16.36 0.82 6.30
C ARG A 195 -14.87 0.81 5.95
N ALA A 196 -14.12 -0.06 6.61
CA ALA A 196 -12.72 -0.29 6.28
C ALA A 196 -12.40 -1.79 6.26
N LEU A 197 -11.35 -2.15 5.53
CA LEU A 197 -10.76 -3.48 5.45
C LEU A 197 -9.24 -3.32 5.42
N ILE A 198 -8.50 -4.20 6.08
CA ILE A 198 -7.04 -4.23 6.05
C ILE A 198 -6.59 -5.52 5.38
N THR A 199 -5.68 -5.42 4.41
CA THR A 199 -4.98 -6.59 3.85
C THR A 199 -3.50 -6.53 4.21
N ILE A 200 -3.01 -7.57 4.88
CA ILE A 200 -1.60 -7.78 5.17
C ILE A 200 -0.98 -8.54 3.99
N HIS A 201 -0.09 -7.89 3.23
CA HIS A 201 0.66 -8.54 2.17
C HIS A 201 1.94 -9.17 2.70
N ASN A 202 2.55 -8.53 3.70
CA ASN A 202 3.71 -9.04 4.39
C ASN A 202 3.63 -8.74 5.90
N ALA A 203 3.56 -9.79 6.70
CA ALA A 203 3.53 -9.71 8.16
C ALA A 203 4.92 -9.87 8.80
N GLY A 204 6.00 -9.79 8.01
CA GLY A 204 7.36 -9.87 8.54
C GLY A 204 7.74 -8.63 9.35
N ARG A 205 8.68 -8.81 10.29
CA ARG A 205 9.25 -7.69 11.05
C ARG A 205 9.77 -6.60 10.11
N GLY A 206 9.48 -5.34 10.43
CA GLY A 206 9.85 -4.19 9.59
C GLY A 206 8.81 -3.83 8.51
N TYR A 207 7.83 -4.73 8.23
CA TYR A 207 6.70 -4.41 7.34
C TYR A 207 5.47 -3.90 8.09
N HIS A 208 5.40 -4.11 9.41
CA HIS A 208 4.27 -3.65 10.25
C HIS A 208 4.19 -2.12 10.34
N GLN A 209 5.31 -1.41 10.19
CA GLN A 209 5.41 0.05 10.39
C GLN A 209 5.17 0.45 11.86
N GLU A 210 5.66 -0.39 12.79
CA GLU A 210 5.54 -0.17 14.23
C GLU A 210 6.17 1.16 14.66
N ILE A 211 5.54 1.82 15.63
CA ILE A 211 6.02 3.07 16.21
C ILE A 211 6.43 2.80 17.65
N HIS A 212 7.74 2.87 17.93
CA HIS A 212 8.30 2.59 19.26
C HIS A 212 8.07 3.71 20.28
N ASP A 213 7.80 4.92 19.80
CA ASP A 213 7.47 6.08 20.65
C ASP A 213 5.94 6.28 20.66
N PRO A 214 5.25 6.00 21.79
CA PRO A 214 3.82 6.19 21.90
C PRO A 214 3.36 7.64 21.75
N ASP A 215 4.19 8.61 22.16
CA ASP A 215 3.85 10.04 22.04
C ASP A 215 3.93 10.47 20.57
N LEU A 216 4.92 9.97 19.85
CA LEU A 216 4.99 10.13 18.39
C LEU A 216 3.79 9.46 17.70
N ALA A 217 3.42 8.24 18.10
CA ALA A 217 2.25 7.56 17.56
C ALA A 217 0.96 8.36 17.79
N ALA A 218 0.76 8.91 18.99
CA ALA A 218 -0.36 9.78 19.32
C ALA A 218 -0.36 11.06 18.46
N SER A 219 0.80 11.70 18.34
CA SER A 219 0.96 12.92 17.54
C SER A 219 0.70 12.71 16.06
N LEU A 220 1.18 11.59 15.49
CA LEU A 220 0.96 11.23 14.10
C LEU A 220 -0.50 10.86 13.81
N THR A 221 -1.11 10.06 14.66
CA THR A 221 -2.45 9.49 14.37
C THR A 221 -3.58 10.34 14.91
N GLY A 222 -3.35 11.11 16.00
CA GLY A 222 -4.39 11.78 16.77
C GLY A 222 -5.26 10.82 17.59
N LEU A 223 -4.87 9.55 17.66
CA LEU A 223 -5.62 8.53 18.39
C LEU A 223 -5.45 8.70 19.90
N PRO A 224 -6.50 8.42 20.69
CA PRO A 224 -6.41 8.39 22.15
C PRO A 224 -5.38 7.36 22.65
N ALA A 225 -4.74 7.66 23.78
CA ALA A 225 -3.70 6.81 24.37
C ALA A 225 -4.20 5.38 24.68
N GLU A 226 -5.45 5.23 25.08
CA GLU A 226 -6.08 3.93 25.32
C GLU A 226 -6.21 3.08 24.06
N VAL A 227 -6.48 3.70 22.89
CA VAL A 227 -6.54 3.02 21.60
C VAL A 227 -5.15 2.53 21.19
N LEU A 228 -4.14 3.38 21.33
CA LEU A 228 -2.76 3.03 21.00
C LEU A 228 -2.21 1.95 21.93
N SER A 229 -2.49 2.06 23.25
CA SER A 229 -2.01 1.07 24.22
C SER A 229 -2.63 -0.30 24.00
N ALA A 230 -3.89 -0.39 23.55
CA ALA A 230 -4.55 -1.64 23.20
C ALA A 230 -3.88 -2.33 21.98
N GLY A 231 -3.26 -1.57 21.07
CA GLY A 231 -2.51 -2.07 19.93
C GLY A 231 -1.00 -2.19 20.17
N THR A 232 -0.53 -2.02 21.40
CA THR A 232 0.92 -2.12 21.71
C THR A 232 1.33 -3.57 21.96
N VAL A 233 2.42 -3.98 21.36
CA VAL A 233 3.08 -5.28 21.56
C VAL A 233 4.60 -5.08 21.55
N ASN A 234 5.31 -5.77 22.46
CA ASN A 234 6.78 -5.67 22.59
C ASN A 234 7.31 -4.22 22.72
N GLY A 235 6.53 -3.33 23.32
CA GLY A 235 6.90 -1.92 23.52
C GLY A 235 6.72 -1.02 22.30
N ALA A 236 6.10 -1.49 21.23
CA ALA A 236 5.79 -0.70 20.03
C ALA A 236 4.29 -0.70 19.73
N VAL A 237 3.78 0.41 19.24
CA VAL A 237 2.42 0.52 18.73
C VAL A 237 2.39 -0.08 17.32
N ASP A 238 1.64 -1.17 17.14
CA ASP A 238 1.53 -1.89 15.88
C ASP A 238 0.27 -1.47 15.13
N PRO A 239 0.39 -0.92 13.90
CA PRO A 239 -0.73 -0.47 13.09
C PRO A 239 -1.77 -1.57 12.80
N PHE A 240 -1.33 -2.82 12.59
CA PHE A 240 -2.26 -3.93 12.35
C PHE A 240 -3.13 -4.23 13.55
N LEU A 241 -2.56 -4.19 14.77
CA LEU A 241 -3.29 -4.44 15.99
C LEU A 241 -4.26 -3.31 16.31
N VAL A 242 -3.83 -2.05 16.11
CA VAL A 242 -4.71 -0.88 16.27
C VAL A 242 -5.84 -0.91 15.25
N GLY A 243 -5.53 -1.13 13.99
CA GLY A 243 -6.52 -1.15 12.91
C GLY A 243 -7.51 -2.31 13.01
N ALA A 244 -7.05 -3.49 13.42
CA ALA A 244 -7.89 -4.69 13.58
C ALA A 244 -8.98 -4.55 14.66
N ALA A 245 -8.85 -3.59 15.57
CA ALA A 245 -9.91 -3.24 16.52
C ALA A 245 -11.08 -2.47 15.86
N TYR A 246 -10.89 -1.93 14.67
CA TYR A 246 -11.86 -1.08 13.96
C TYR A 246 -12.31 -1.64 12.61
N ALA A 247 -11.58 -2.63 12.06
CA ALA A 247 -11.86 -3.21 10.75
C ALA A 247 -11.51 -4.70 10.68
N PRO A 248 -12.21 -5.48 9.84
CA PRO A 248 -11.75 -6.81 9.48
C PRO A 248 -10.33 -6.77 8.89
N ILE A 249 -9.59 -7.86 9.11
CA ILE A 249 -8.23 -8.00 8.61
C ILE A 249 -8.06 -9.34 7.90
N ASN A 250 -7.39 -9.33 6.74
CA ASN A 250 -7.06 -10.52 5.99
C ASN A 250 -5.61 -10.50 5.50
N THR A 251 -5.14 -11.63 5.01
CA THR A 251 -3.86 -11.76 4.33
C THR A 251 -4.01 -12.48 3.00
N VAL A 252 -2.93 -12.55 2.24
CA VAL A 252 -2.93 -12.88 0.81
C VAL A 252 -2.87 -14.38 0.48
N SER A 253 -3.02 -15.27 1.46
CA SER A 253 -3.16 -16.71 1.21
C SER A 253 -3.76 -17.43 2.42
N GLU A 254 -4.54 -18.48 2.17
CA GLU A 254 -5.12 -19.33 3.23
C GLU A 254 -4.03 -20.02 4.07
N GLY A 255 -2.96 -20.51 3.41
CA GLY A 255 -1.82 -21.12 4.08
C GLY A 255 -1.10 -20.13 4.99
N TYR A 256 -0.83 -18.93 4.49
CA TYR A 256 -0.17 -17.86 5.28
C TYR A 256 -1.01 -17.43 6.48
N ALA A 257 -2.33 -17.31 6.31
CA ALA A 257 -3.24 -17.07 7.43
C ALA A 257 -3.19 -18.17 8.47
N ALA A 258 -3.18 -19.43 8.04
CA ALA A 258 -3.07 -20.58 8.94
C ALA A 258 -1.75 -20.62 9.70
N GLU A 259 -0.64 -20.32 9.05
CA GLU A 259 0.70 -20.25 9.65
C GLU A 259 0.79 -19.14 10.71
N ILE A 260 0.26 -17.96 10.44
CA ILE A 260 0.21 -16.86 11.41
C ILE A 260 -0.71 -17.23 12.58
N ASN A 261 -1.94 -17.68 12.32
CA ASN A 261 -2.91 -18.02 13.36
C ASN A 261 -2.45 -19.20 14.26
N SER A 262 -1.66 -20.15 13.72
CA SER A 262 -1.13 -21.28 14.49
C SER A 262 0.12 -20.93 15.30
N GLY A 263 0.74 -19.77 15.07
CA GLY A 263 1.99 -19.36 15.70
C GLY A 263 3.25 -19.95 15.06
N GLN A 264 3.17 -20.58 13.90
CA GLN A 264 4.35 -21.11 13.20
C GLN A 264 5.31 -20.00 12.73
N LEU A 265 4.79 -18.80 12.53
CA LEU A 265 5.56 -17.65 12.06
C LEU A 265 5.82 -16.59 13.15
N GLU A 266 5.65 -16.92 14.45
CA GLU A 266 5.78 -15.95 15.56
C GLU A 266 7.12 -15.21 15.55
N GLU A 267 8.22 -15.91 15.31
CA GLU A 267 9.54 -15.30 15.25
C GLU A 267 9.70 -14.34 14.06
N LEU A 268 9.18 -14.72 12.90
CA LEU A 268 9.23 -13.92 11.67
C LEU A 268 8.32 -12.71 11.72
N THR A 269 7.14 -12.87 12.34
CA THR A 269 6.11 -11.82 12.45
C THR A 269 6.21 -10.99 13.73
N GLY A 270 7.25 -11.18 14.55
CA GLY A 270 7.40 -10.41 15.79
C GLY A 270 6.32 -10.66 16.84
N GLY A 271 5.61 -11.81 16.78
CA GLY A 271 4.57 -12.16 17.73
C GLY A 271 3.15 -11.74 17.31
N LEU A 272 2.95 -11.39 16.04
CA LEU A 272 1.66 -10.88 15.54
C LEU A 272 0.53 -11.92 15.70
N GLY A 273 0.80 -13.20 15.44
CA GLY A 273 -0.19 -14.27 15.59
C GLY A 273 -0.68 -14.43 17.03
N ALA A 274 0.24 -14.45 17.99
CA ALA A 274 -0.10 -14.49 19.42
C ALA A 274 -0.88 -13.22 19.84
N ALA A 275 -0.47 -12.05 19.31
CA ALA A 275 -1.14 -10.78 19.59
C ALA A 275 -2.57 -10.73 19.03
N PHE A 276 -2.81 -11.25 17.84
CA PHE A 276 -4.15 -11.40 17.27
C PHE A 276 -5.01 -12.37 18.09
N LYS A 277 -4.46 -13.53 18.43
CA LYS A 277 -5.16 -14.54 19.26
C LYS A 277 -5.56 -13.97 20.62
N ALA A 278 -4.68 -13.21 21.26
CA ALA A 278 -4.97 -12.60 22.57
C ALA A 278 -6.09 -11.55 22.50
N ARG A 279 -6.41 -11.01 21.31
CA ARG A 279 -7.45 -10.01 21.05
C ARG A 279 -8.67 -10.59 20.33
N ASP A 280 -8.75 -11.91 20.18
CA ASP A 280 -9.81 -12.61 19.44
C ASP A 280 -9.94 -12.12 17.98
N VAL A 281 -8.83 -11.66 17.39
CA VAL A 281 -8.77 -11.26 15.98
C VAL A 281 -8.50 -12.50 15.13
N LYS A 282 -9.42 -12.81 14.21
CA LYS A 282 -9.28 -13.91 13.26
C LYS A 282 -8.74 -13.38 11.93
N LEU A 283 -7.51 -13.73 11.61
CA LEU A 283 -6.92 -13.45 10.31
C LEU A 283 -7.46 -14.45 9.26
N LEU A 284 -8.06 -13.93 8.19
CA LEU A 284 -8.54 -14.73 7.05
C LEU A 284 -7.52 -14.68 5.92
N GLY A 285 -7.38 -15.78 5.17
CA GLY A 285 -6.55 -15.84 3.96
C GLY A 285 -7.41 -15.72 2.71
N ILE A 286 -7.05 -14.79 1.82
CA ILE A 286 -7.66 -14.62 0.51
C ILE A 286 -6.55 -14.59 -0.52
N THR A 287 -6.45 -15.64 -1.34
CA THR A 287 -5.36 -15.74 -2.34
C THR A 287 -5.46 -14.65 -3.39
N ASN A 288 -4.33 -13.99 -3.66
CA ASN A 288 -4.25 -12.99 -4.72
C ASN A 288 -4.63 -13.58 -6.07
N GLY A 289 -5.35 -12.79 -6.87
CA GLY A 289 -5.59 -13.09 -8.27
C GLY A 289 -4.32 -12.91 -9.12
N ILE A 290 -4.38 -13.35 -10.34
CA ILE A 290 -3.37 -13.09 -11.36
C ILE A 290 -4.00 -12.23 -12.47
N ALA A 291 -3.18 -11.43 -13.14
CA ALA A 291 -3.61 -10.68 -14.33
C ALA A 291 -3.65 -11.59 -15.56
N PRO A 292 -4.82 -12.10 -16.02
CA PRO A 292 -4.87 -13.08 -17.10
C PRO A 292 -4.20 -12.57 -18.37
N ARG A 293 -4.36 -11.28 -18.67
CA ARG A 293 -3.75 -10.69 -19.90
C ARG A 293 -2.24 -10.71 -19.87
N THR A 294 -1.63 -10.49 -18.69
CA THR A 294 -0.17 -10.46 -18.53
C THR A 294 0.43 -11.87 -18.55
N PHE A 295 -0.28 -12.85 -17.96
CA PHE A 295 0.24 -14.20 -17.78
C PHE A 295 -0.37 -15.22 -18.74
N ASP A 296 -1.11 -14.78 -19.76
CA ASP A 296 -1.70 -15.68 -20.76
C ASP A 296 -0.62 -16.21 -21.72
N PRO A 297 -0.33 -17.51 -21.70
CA PRO A 297 0.72 -18.08 -22.52
C PRO A 297 0.43 -18.07 -24.03
N ARG A 298 -0.80 -17.75 -24.43
CA ARG A 298 -1.18 -17.58 -25.85
C ARG A 298 -0.58 -16.31 -26.46
N TYR A 299 -0.22 -15.33 -25.61
CA TYR A 299 0.29 -14.01 -26.04
C TYR A 299 1.70 -13.77 -25.52
N PRO A 300 2.74 -14.24 -26.25
CA PRO A 300 4.14 -14.09 -25.85
C PRO A 300 4.57 -12.66 -25.56
N ASP A 301 4.08 -11.70 -26.34
CA ASP A 301 4.40 -10.28 -26.17
C ASP A 301 3.95 -9.72 -24.81
N HIS A 302 2.94 -10.35 -24.18
CA HIS A 302 2.46 -9.98 -22.86
C HIS A 302 3.07 -10.83 -21.77
N SER A 303 3.15 -12.16 -21.97
CA SER A 303 3.64 -13.10 -20.98
C SER A 303 5.16 -13.17 -20.88
N GLY A 304 5.89 -12.59 -21.84
CA GLY A 304 7.34 -12.69 -21.91
C GLY A 304 7.87 -14.09 -22.27
N LEU A 305 6.98 -15.02 -22.58
CA LEU A 305 7.37 -16.39 -22.96
C LEU A 305 7.96 -16.40 -24.37
N PRO A 306 9.02 -17.18 -24.63
CA PRO A 306 9.62 -17.27 -25.97
C PRO A 306 8.73 -17.97 -27.01
N PHE A 307 7.77 -18.79 -26.58
CA PHE A 307 6.87 -19.52 -27.47
C PHE A 307 5.45 -19.56 -26.90
N PRO A 308 4.41 -19.30 -27.76
CA PRO A 308 3.02 -19.40 -27.30
C PRO A 308 2.57 -20.85 -27.13
N PHE A 309 1.60 -21.08 -26.26
CA PHE A 309 0.88 -22.34 -26.14
C PHE A 309 -0.53 -22.12 -25.57
N ASP A 310 -1.46 -23.02 -25.87
CA ASP A 310 -2.84 -22.95 -25.39
C ASP A 310 -3.19 -24.22 -24.57
N PRO A 311 -3.09 -24.13 -23.23
CA PRO A 311 -3.42 -25.28 -22.38
C PRO A 311 -4.90 -25.66 -22.43
N ALA A 312 -5.80 -24.72 -22.72
CA ALA A 312 -7.24 -25.00 -22.83
C ALA A 312 -7.57 -25.86 -24.05
N ARG A 313 -6.73 -25.82 -25.10
CA ARG A 313 -6.84 -26.64 -26.30
C ARG A 313 -5.95 -27.87 -26.28
N GLY A 314 -5.15 -28.07 -25.23
CA GLY A 314 -4.15 -29.14 -25.15
C GLY A 314 -2.92 -28.89 -26.05
N GLU A 315 -2.74 -27.68 -26.57
CA GLU A 315 -1.61 -27.32 -27.43
C GLU A 315 -0.40 -26.94 -26.55
N LEU A 316 0.36 -27.95 -26.12
CA LEU A 316 1.46 -27.79 -25.15
C LEU A 316 2.86 -27.76 -25.78
N SER A 317 3.01 -27.87 -27.11
CA SER A 317 4.31 -27.89 -27.79
C SER A 317 5.15 -26.61 -27.48
N GLY A 318 4.51 -25.44 -27.41
CA GLY A 318 5.17 -24.21 -27.05
C GLY A 318 5.69 -24.22 -25.60
N LYS A 319 4.95 -24.84 -24.66
CA LYS A 319 5.40 -25.02 -23.27
C LYS A 319 6.67 -25.86 -23.18
N LEU A 320 6.75 -26.95 -23.93
CA LEU A 320 7.95 -27.79 -23.98
C LEU A 320 9.15 -27.02 -24.54
N ARG A 321 8.97 -26.24 -25.62
CA ARG A 321 10.01 -25.37 -26.17
C ARG A 321 10.43 -24.26 -25.20
N CYS A 322 9.51 -23.67 -24.45
CA CYS A 322 9.84 -22.70 -23.38
C CYS A 322 10.72 -23.35 -22.30
N ARG A 323 10.40 -24.57 -21.90
CA ARG A 323 11.18 -25.36 -20.94
C ARG A 323 12.59 -25.64 -21.47
N GLU A 324 12.73 -26.13 -22.71
CA GLU A 324 14.02 -26.38 -23.35
C GLU A 324 14.87 -25.10 -23.34
N ARG A 325 14.28 -23.98 -23.80
CA ARG A 325 14.98 -22.67 -23.79
C ARG A 325 15.41 -22.22 -22.41
N PHE A 326 14.60 -22.49 -21.37
CA PHE A 326 14.95 -22.17 -19.98
C PHE A 326 16.17 -22.99 -19.52
N PHE A 327 16.20 -24.31 -19.81
CA PHE A 327 17.35 -25.17 -19.49
C PHE A 327 18.61 -24.78 -20.26
N ASP A 328 18.50 -24.44 -21.55
CA ASP A 328 19.63 -23.94 -22.34
C ASP A 328 20.26 -22.69 -21.72
N LEU A 329 19.44 -21.77 -21.23
CA LEU A 329 19.92 -20.56 -20.54
C LEU A 329 20.63 -20.89 -19.22
N LEU A 330 20.10 -21.84 -18.43
CA LEU A 330 20.71 -22.23 -17.16
C LEU A 330 22.01 -23.04 -17.33
N SER A 331 22.07 -23.88 -18.37
CA SER A 331 23.21 -24.77 -18.62
C SER A 331 24.31 -24.16 -19.49
N GLY A 332 24.17 -22.88 -19.88
CA GLY A 332 25.14 -22.25 -20.79
C GLY A 332 25.19 -22.91 -22.16
N GLY A 333 24.08 -23.53 -22.61
CA GLY A 333 23.96 -24.21 -23.91
C GLY A 333 24.18 -25.73 -23.86
N GLN A 334 24.25 -26.34 -22.69
CA GLN A 334 24.17 -27.80 -22.57
C GLN A 334 22.72 -28.26 -22.62
N SER A 335 22.45 -29.36 -23.33
CA SER A 335 21.08 -29.87 -23.54
C SER A 335 20.32 -30.14 -22.22
N ALA A 336 19.02 -29.83 -22.22
CA ALA A 336 18.15 -30.13 -21.11
C ALA A 336 18.11 -31.66 -20.84
N PRO A 337 18.05 -32.11 -19.56
CA PRO A 337 17.86 -33.51 -19.28
C PRO A 337 16.49 -34.00 -19.80
N GLU A 338 16.48 -35.13 -20.46
CA GLU A 338 15.24 -35.83 -20.82
C GLU A 338 14.48 -36.21 -19.53
N LEU A 339 13.20 -35.81 -19.44
CA LEU A 339 12.27 -36.18 -18.38
C LEU A 339 11.22 -37.14 -18.90
#